data_9afa32709205981c0b4b5a1f2d42f0a1
#
_entry.id   9afa32709205981c0b4b5a1f2d42f0a1
#
_cell.length_a   1.000
_cell.length_b   1.000
_cell.length_c   1.000
_cell.angle_alpha   90.00
_cell.angle_beta   90.00
_cell.angle_gamma   90.00
#
_symmetry.space_group_name_H-M   'P 1'
#
loop_
_entity.id
_entity.type
_entity.pdbx_description
1 polymer ?
#
loop_
_entity_poly.entity_id
_entity_poly.type
_entity_poly.pdbx_seq_one_letter_code
_entity_poly.pdbx_strand_id
1 'polypeptide(L)'
;MSMHRTSPVYLLTICTTLLFLQSIQASGQGIFQVSADLRARSEYRHGFQFPLNESQRAGFFIDQRSRLIFDYSQEKFIIKLSVQDIRVWGNQPQLVRNGGALTALHEGWGQVFFTDAISLKVGRQEINLDDQRIFGAVDWQMPARAHDAAMLKYKTPSTEVQATFAFNQDGIQNTTTYYTVANNYKAMQYLWAHHDFKLFNVSFLFLNHGRQGGTPDDYQTYYSQTVGPRFGFANDRVRSFLTYYGQFGREADATTDIRAHYLAFDMAYKFTPQWTVTPGFEFLTGNDQDGPSDVNNAFAPFYGTNHKFNGLMDYFYVGNHFNSVGLTDIYAMLDFRQQRFSGSLRFHYFRSSGRVFSAENPLEEMGRHLGVEADLVLQYRFSDQVTFDAGYSRMFPTDTMIRVKGTGSASEGQHWAWLMISFKPVFYKTPEKPVE
;
A
#
# COMPACT_ATOMS: atom_id res chain seq x y z
N MET A 1 -11.17 -43.30 39.96
CA MET A 1 -12.21 -42.84 39.03
C MET A 1 -12.78 -41.55 39.58
N SER A 2 -12.20 -40.44 39.17
CA SER A 2 -12.50 -39.09 39.67
C SER A 2 -13.16 -38.29 38.53
N MET A 3 -14.44 -38.05 38.66
CA MET A 3 -15.23 -37.23 37.75
C MET A 3 -14.89 -35.75 38.01
N HIS A 4 -14.21 -35.11 37.08
CA HIS A 4 -14.08 -33.66 37.06
C HIS A 4 -15.43 -33.04 36.68
N ARG A 5 -16.08 -32.41 37.64
CA ARG A 5 -17.23 -31.52 37.45
C ARG A 5 -16.75 -30.26 36.73
N THR A 6 -17.21 -30.05 35.50
CA THR A 6 -17.06 -28.77 34.79
C THR A 6 -17.81 -27.69 35.54
N SER A 7 -17.12 -26.64 35.93
CA SER A 7 -17.66 -25.53 36.70
C SER A 7 -18.73 -24.75 35.91
N PRO A 8 -19.90 -24.47 36.44
CA PRO A 8 -20.98 -23.74 35.75
C PRO A 8 -20.68 -22.24 35.51
N VAL A 9 -19.54 -21.77 35.98
CA VAL A 9 -19.15 -20.37 35.89
C VAL A 9 -18.94 -19.92 34.42
N TYR A 10 -18.39 -20.78 33.55
CA TYR A 10 -18.14 -20.39 32.14
C TYR A 10 -19.42 -20.27 31.31
N LEU A 11 -20.44 -21.05 31.60
CA LEU A 11 -21.74 -20.95 30.90
C LEU A 11 -22.49 -19.67 31.32
N LEU A 12 -22.38 -19.27 32.59
CA LEU A 12 -22.98 -18.05 33.09
C LEU A 12 -22.33 -16.78 32.49
N THR A 13 -20.99 -16.79 32.28
CA THR A 13 -20.25 -15.66 31.68
C THR A 13 -20.62 -15.47 30.21
N ILE A 14 -20.79 -16.56 29.45
CA ILE A 14 -21.20 -16.47 28.03
C ILE A 14 -22.66 -16.01 27.91
N CYS A 15 -23.55 -16.49 28.76
CA CYS A 15 -24.96 -16.08 28.79
C CYS A 15 -25.13 -14.63 29.25
N THR A 16 -24.32 -14.13 30.19
CA THR A 16 -24.35 -12.72 30.62
C THR A 16 -23.80 -11.79 29.55
N THR A 17 -22.80 -12.20 28.80
CA THR A 17 -22.27 -11.41 27.64
C THR A 17 -23.31 -11.34 26.51
N LEU A 18 -24.04 -12.42 26.23
CA LEU A 18 -25.12 -12.43 25.24
C LEU A 18 -26.36 -11.64 25.71
N LEU A 19 -26.69 -11.65 27.00
CA LEU A 19 -27.78 -10.84 27.59
C LEU A 19 -27.42 -9.33 27.62
N PHE A 20 -26.16 -8.97 27.81
CA PHE A 20 -25.70 -7.57 27.68
C PHE A 20 -25.84 -7.04 26.25
N LEU A 21 -25.71 -7.89 25.23
CA LEU A 21 -25.95 -7.48 23.83
C LEU A 21 -27.43 -7.23 23.52
N GLN A 22 -28.37 -7.76 24.31
CA GLN A 22 -29.80 -7.49 24.13
C GLN A 22 -30.30 -6.23 24.86
N SER A 23 -29.53 -5.69 25.82
CA SER A 23 -29.95 -4.52 26.61
C SER A 23 -29.37 -3.19 26.15
N ILE A 24 -28.58 -3.15 25.06
CA ILE A 24 -28.18 -1.89 24.42
C ILE A 24 -29.31 -1.46 23.46
N GLN A 25 -30.46 -1.12 23.99
CA GLN A 25 -31.35 -0.15 23.34
C GLN A 25 -30.71 1.23 23.56
N ALA A 26 -29.60 1.48 22.83
CA ALA A 26 -29.04 2.79 22.75
C ALA A 26 -30.06 3.71 22.08
N SER A 27 -30.46 4.75 22.77
CA SER A 27 -31.26 5.87 22.29
C SER A 27 -30.45 6.72 21.30
N GLY A 28 -30.14 6.18 20.16
CA GLY A 28 -29.44 6.77 19.05
C GLY A 28 -29.29 5.69 17.98
N GLN A 29 -29.98 5.85 16.85
CA GLN A 29 -30.03 4.86 15.79
C GLN A 29 -28.68 4.79 15.06
N GLY A 30 -27.72 4.07 15.65
CA GLY A 30 -26.46 3.76 15.00
C GLY A 30 -26.58 2.59 14.05
N ILE A 31 -25.89 2.64 12.93
CA ILE A 31 -25.70 1.53 12.01
C ILE A 31 -24.50 0.72 12.50
N PHE A 32 -24.72 -0.54 12.85
CA PHE A 32 -23.66 -1.48 13.18
C PHE A 32 -23.54 -2.50 12.06
N GLN A 33 -22.33 -2.74 11.58
CA GLN A 33 -22.04 -3.73 10.55
C GLN A 33 -20.88 -4.63 10.98
N VAL A 34 -21.05 -5.93 10.74
CA VAL A 34 -19.99 -6.93 10.88
C VAL A 34 -19.73 -7.56 9.52
N SER A 35 -18.50 -7.51 9.06
CA SER A 35 -18.07 -8.07 7.77
C SER A 35 -16.71 -8.77 7.90
N ALA A 36 -16.34 -9.53 6.88
CA ALA A 36 -15.03 -10.17 6.83
C ALA A 36 -14.35 -9.95 5.46
N ASP A 37 -13.03 -10.11 5.45
CA ASP A 37 -12.20 -10.26 4.25
C ASP A 37 -11.31 -11.48 4.47
N LEU A 38 -11.72 -12.61 3.89
CA LEU A 38 -10.94 -13.82 3.83
C LEU A 38 -10.38 -13.96 2.42
N ARG A 39 -9.06 -14.02 2.28
CA ARG A 39 -8.42 -14.33 1.00
C ARG A 39 -7.28 -15.32 1.18
N ALA A 40 -7.13 -16.21 0.21
CA ALA A 40 -6.01 -17.12 0.09
C ALA A 40 -5.41 -16.93 -1.30
N ARG A 41 -4.07 -16.83 -1.39
CA ARG A 41 -3.34 -16.63 -2.62
C ARG A 41 -2.18 -17.60 -2.70
N SER A 42 -2.15 -18.44 -3.74
CA SER A 42 -1.00 -19.24 -4.10
C SER A 42 -0.11 -18.45 -5.05
N GLU A 43 1.20 -18.48 -4.84
CA GLU A 43 2.18 -17.81 -5.68
C GLU A 43 3.29 -18.77 -6.09
N TYR A 44 3.63 -18.72 -7.39
CA TYR A 44 4.85 -19.29 -7.96
C TYR A 44 5.79 -18.16 -8.35
N ARG A 45 6.99 -18.13 -7.78
CA ARG A 45 7.98 -17.07 -7.96
C ARG A 45 9.27 -17.64 -8.53
N HIS A 46 9.57 -17.26 -9.76
CA HIS A 46 10.86 -17.49 -10.40
C HIS A 46 11.42 -16.14 -10.86
N GLY A 47 12.10 -15.43 -9.95
CA GLY A 47 12.63 -14.10 -10.22
C GLY A 47 11.67 -12.94 -9.87
N PHE A 48 10.85 -13.08 -8.86
CA PHE A 48 10.05 -11.99 -8.30
C PHE A 48 10.96 -11.04 -7.47
N GLN A 49 10.87 -9.73 -7.70
CA GLN A 49 11.67 -8.65 -7.09
C GLN A 49 13.14 -8.55 -7.52
N PHE A 50 13.77 -9.62 -7.92
CA PHE A 50 15.15 -9.66 -8.44
C PHE A 50 15.34 -10.84 -9.38
N PRO A 51 16.25 -10.72 -10.38
CA PRO A 51 16.53 -11.79 -11.30
C PRO A 51 17.18 -12.99 -10.60
N LEU A 52 16.77 -14.20 -10.98
CA LEU A 52 17.42 -15.44 -10.59
C LEU A 52 18.46 -15.87 -11.61
N ASN A 53 19.39 -16.73 -11.19
CA ASN A 53 20.31 -17.46 -12.06
C ASN A 53 19.88 -18.93 -12.21
N GLU A 54 20.52 -19.65 -13.12
CA GLU A 54 20.21 -21.07 -13.45
C GLU A 54 20.25 -22.02 -12.24
N SER A 55 21.05 -21.71 -11.22
CA SER A 55 21.20 -22.56 -10.03
C SER A 55 20.09 -22.38 -9.00
N GLN A 56 19.31 -21.30 -9.11
CA GLN A 56 18.26 -20.97 -8.16
C GLN A 56 16.92 -21.58 -8.57
N ARG A 57 16.19 -22.09 -7.58
CA ARG A 57 14.87 -22.71 -7.82
C ARG A 57 13.75 -21.74 -7.53
N ALA A 58 12.65 -21.94 -8.25
CA ALA A 58 11.41 -21.19 -8.00
C ALA A 58 10.85 -21.45 -6.60
N GLY A 59 10.32 -20.41 -5.99
CA GLY A 59 9.53 -20.48 -4.76
C GLY A 59 8.07 -20.78 -5.04
N PHE A 60 7.41 -21.51 -4.13
CA PHE A 60 5.96 -21.69 -4.12
C PHE A 60 5.44 -21.64 -2.69
N PHE A 61 4.38 -20.89 -2.46
CA PHE A 61 3.72 -20.81 -1.16
C PHE A 61 2.25 -20.40 -1.33
N ILE A 62 1.49 -20.57 -0.25
CA ILE A 62 0.13 -20.05 -0.15
C ILE A 62 0.08 -19.16 1.08
N ASP A 63 -0.24 -17.89 0.89
CA ASP A 63 -0.48 -16.93 1.96
C ASP A 63 -1.98 -16.68 2.15
N GLN A 64 -2.37 -16.33 3.36
CA GLN A 64 -3.77 -16.12 3.72
C GLN A 64 -3.90 -14.92 4.65
N ARG A 65 -4.94 -14.13 4.39
CA ARG A 65 -5.49 -13.16 5.34
C ARG A 65 -6.90 -13.56 5.76
N SER A 66 -7.14 -13.54 7.07
CA SER A 66 -8.47 -13.65 7.66
C SER A 66 -8.72 -12.40 8.48
N ARG A 67 -9.57 -11.48 8.00
CA ARG A 67 -9.85 -10.20 8.64
C ARG A 67 -11.31 -10.13 9.04
N LEU A 68 -11.59 -9.71 10.27
CA LEU A 68 -12.92 -9.39 10.78
C LEU A 68 -13.02 -7.89 11.02
N ILE A 69 -14.11 -7.29 10.55
CA ILE A 69 -14.30 -5.85 10.52
C ILE A 69 -15.62 -5.51 11.22
N PHE A 70 -15.54 -4.58 12.16
CA PHE A 70 -16.66 -4.00 12.89
C PHE A 70 -16.72 -2.51 12.57
N ASP A 71 -17.81 -2.07 12.00
CA ASP A 71 -18.11 -0.67 11.72
C ASP A 71 -19.33 -0.25 12.55
N TYR A 72 -19.22 0.87 13.26
CA TYR A 72 -20.34 1.47 13.95
C TYR A 72 -20.39 2.95 13.62
N SER A 73 -21.54 3.43 13.18
CA SER A 73 -21.73 4.83 12.78
C SER A 73 -22.99 5.42 13.38
N GLN A 74 -22.87 6.65 13.83
CA GLN A 74 -23.95 7.55 14.24
C GLN A 74 -23.77 8.90 13.55
N GLU A 75 -24.74 9.78 13.67
CA GLU A 75 -24.70 11.15 13.12
C GLU A 75 -23.42 11.92 13.54
N LYS A 76 -23.01 11.78 14.81
CA LYS A 76 -21.92 12.55 15.40
C LYS A 76 -20.57 11.84 15.40
N PHE A 77 -20.52 10.53 15.18
CA PHE A 77 -19.28 9.79 15.22
C PHE A 77 -19.32 8.45 14.46
N ILE A 78 -18.14 7.97 14.08
CA ILE A 78 -17.89 6.65 13.51
C ILE A 78 -16.80 5.97 14.32
N ILE A 79 -16.91 4.66 14.54
CA ILE A 79 -15.86 3.81 15.10
C ILE A 79 -15.64 2.66 14.13
N LYS A 80 -14.38 2.33 13.85
CA LYS A 80 -13.99 1.11 13.14
C LYS A 80 -12.99 0.31 13.95
N LEU A 81 -13.19 -0.99 13.99
CA LEU A 81 -12.25 -1.96 14.52
C LEU A 81 -12.05 -3.06 13.49
N SER A 82 -10.80 -3.35 13.13
CA SER A 82 -10.46 -4.40 12.18
C SER A 82 -9.30 -5.23 12.72
N VAL A 83 -9.56 -6.50 12.98
CA VAL A 83 -8.56 -7.48 13.45
C VAL A 83 -8.28 -8.49 12.34
N GLN A 84 -7.02 -8.93 12.23
CA GLN A 84 -6.63 -9.86 11.18
C GLN A 84 -5.64 -10.91 11.67
N ASP A 85 -5.72 -12.09 11.08
CA ASP A 85 -4.70 -13.12 11.12
C ASP A 85 -4.05 -13.23 9.73
N ILE A 86 -2.72 -13.21 9.70
CA ILE A 86 -1.92 -13.34 8.47
C ILE A 86 -1.02 -14.55 8.63
N ARG A 87 -1.08 -15.47 7.66
CA ARG A 87 -0.28 -16.68 7.69
C ARG A 87 0.15 -17.16 6.32
N VAL A 88 1.26 -17.89 6.29
CA VAL A 88 1.63 -18.78 5.20
C VAL A 88 1.19 -20.20 5.60
N TRP A 89 0.57 -20.92 4.70
CA TRP A 89 0.11 -22.28 4.99
C TRP A 89 1.31 -23.16 5.38
N GLY A 90 1.18 -23.86 6.51
CA GLY A 90 2.23 -24.67 7.08
C GLY A 90 3.18 -23.94 8.05
N ASN A 91 3.07 -22.62 8.26
CA ASN A 91 3.87 -21.89 9.23
C ASN A 91 3.44 -22.12 10.69
N GLN A 92 2.32 -22.85 10.90
CA GLN A 92 1.85 -23.29 12.21
C GLN A 92 1.59 -24.80 12.19
N PRO A 93 1.87 -25.52 13.28
CA PRO A 93 1.52 -26.94 13.40
C PRO A 93 0.00 -27.09 13.43
N GLN A 94 -0.50 -28.28 13.03
CA GLN A 94 -1.93 -28.60 13.04
C GLN A 94 -2.56 -28.44 14.44
N LEU A 95 -1.79 -28.78 15.50
CA LEU A 95 -2.19 -28.58 16.89
C LEU A 95 -1.42 -27.40 17.48
N VAL A 96 -1.97 -26.19 17.30
CA VAL A 96 -1.40 -24.96 17.87
C VAL A 96 -1.69 -24.90 19.36
N ARG A 97 -0.65 -25.01 20.20
CA ARG A 97 -0.77 -24.91 21.66
C ARG A 97 -0.21 -23.60 22.21
N ASN A 98 0.95 -23.14 21.70
CA ASN A 98 1.68 -21.96 22.18
C ASN A 98 2.43 -21.31 21.00
N GLY A 99 1.71 -20.82 20.00
CA GLY A 99 2.33 -20.05 18.91
C GLY A 99 2.39 -18.56 19.25
N GLY A 100 3.33 -17.86 18.69
CA GLY A 100 3.29 -16.39 18.68
C GLY A 100 1.96 -15.91 18.10
N ALA A 101 1.44 -14.79 18.59
CA ALA A 101 0.20 -14.23 18.11
C ALA A 101 0.32 -13.86 16.63
N LEU A 102 -0.46 -14.53 15.77
CA LEU A 102 -0.59 -14.20 14.35
C LEU A 102 -1.67 -13.13 14.13
N THR A 103 -2.50 -12.89 15.16
CA THR A 103 -3.60 -11.92 15.11
C THR A 103 -3.09 -10.55 15.50
N ALA A 104 -3.40 -9.55 14.67
CA ALA A 104 -3.02 -8.16 14.88
C ALA A 104 -4.19 -7.22 14.63
N LEU A 105 -4.17 -6.06 15.30
CA LEU A 105 -5.06 -4.95 14.99
C LEU A 105 -4.57 -4.28 13.69
N HIS A 106 -5.41 -4.34 12.64
CA HIS A 106 -5.14 -3.64 11.39
C HIS A 106 -5.62 -2.19 11.42
N GLU A 107 -6.87 -1.97 11.81
CA GLU A 107 -7.43 -0.64 12.05
C GLU A 107 -8.13 -0.60 13.40
N GLY A 108 -8.02 0.53 14.08
CA GLY A 108 -8.72 0.82 15.33
C GLY A 108 -8.77 2.33 15.51
N TRP A 109 -9.88 2.96 15.06
CA TRP A 109 -10.00 4.41 15.08
C TRP A 109 -11.42 4.88 15.38
N GLY A 110 -11.51 6.11 15.92
CA GLY A 110 -12.76 6.86 16.05
C GLY A 110 -12.69 8.15 15.26
N GLN A 111 -13.82 8.56 14.70
CA GLN A 111 -13.98 9.84 14.00
C GLN A 111 -15.19 10.58 14.58
N VAL A 112 -14.99 11.84 15.00
CA VAL A 112 -16.04 12.72 15.50
C VAL A 112 -16.30 13.82 14.48
N PHE A 113 -17.58 14.14 14.24
CA PHE A 113 -18.02 15.21 13.37
C PHE A 113 -18.41 16.44 14.21
N PHE A 114 -17.68 17.55 14.03
CA PHE A 114 -17.99 18.82 14.67
C PHE A 114 -19.10 19.56 13.90
N THR A 115 -19.07 19.42 12.56
CA THR A 115 -20.08 19.90 11.62
C THR A 115 -20.20 18.85 10.49
N ASP A 116 -21.12 19.03 9.57
CA ASP A 116 -21.24 18.18 8.38
C ASP A 116 -19.95 18.16 7.52
N ALA A 117 -19.16 19.22 7.60
CA ALA A 117 -17.94 19.36 6.81
C ALA A 117 -16.64 19.08 7.60
N ILE A 118 -16.63 19.28 8.93
CA ILE A 118 -15.40 19.22 9.73
C ILE A 118 -15.45 18.03 10.69
N SER A 119 -14.41 17.19 10.63
CA SER A 119 -14.28 16.03 11.50
C SER A 119 -12.82 15.80 11.92
N LEU A 120 -12.65 15.12 13.06
CA LEU A 120 -11.36 14.64 13.56
C LEU A 120 -11.40 13.11 13.62
N LYS A 121 -10.45 12.44 12.96
CA LYS A 121 -10.24 10.99 12.98
C LYS A 121 -8.95 10.69 13.74
N VAL A 122 -9.01 9.79 14.73
CA VAL A 122 -7.85 9.46 15.57
C VAL A 122 -7.76 7.95 15.77
N GLY A 123 -6.56 7.41 15.66
CA GLY A 123 -6.24 6.01 15.88
C GLY A 123 -5.49 5.39 14.71
N ARG A 124 -5.39 4.04 14.74
CA ARG A 124 -4.73 3.25 13.70
C ARG A 124 -5.64 3.14 12.49
N GLN A 125 -5.20 3.67 11.35
CA GLN A 125 -6.04 3.88 10.17
C GLN A 125 -5.28 3.72 8.87
N GLU A 126 -5.97 3.23 7.82
CA GLU A 126 -5.47 3.33 6.45
C GLU A 126 -5.50 4.78 5.98
N ILE A 127 -4.48 5.18 5.22
CA ILE A 127 -4.39 6.46 4.52
C ILE A 127 -4.20 6.18 3.04
N ASN A 128 -5.18 6.62 2.23
CA ASN A 128 -5.15 6.48 0.78
C ASN A 128 -5.39 7.85 0.16
N LEU A 129 -4.41 8.37 -0.59
CA LEU A 129 -4.50 9.65 -1.27
C LEU A 129 -4.27 9.47 -2.77
N ASP A 130 -5.05 10.17 -3.57
CA ASP A 130 -4.94 10.21 -5.04
C ASP A 130 -4.88 8.80 -5.66
N ASP A 131 -3.82 8.52 -6.44
CA ASP A 131 -3.55 7.22 -7.04
C ASP A 131 -2.78 6.26 -6.13
N GLN A 132 -2.51 6.64 -4.90
CA GLN A 132 -1.73 5.90 -3.91
C GLN A 132 -0.22 5.85 -4.20
N ARG A 133 0.32 6.82 -4.96
CA ARG A 133 1.77 6.85 -5.22
C ARG A 133 2.60 7.17 -3.96
N ILE A 134 2.09 8.04 -3.08
CA ILE A 134 2.76 8.44 -1.83
C ILE A 134 2.10 7.79 -0.60
N PHE A 135 0.76 7.76 -0.53
CA PHE A 135 0.00 7.11 0.53
C PHE A 135 -0.98 6.09 -0.03
N GLY A 136 -0.83 4.85 0.39
CA GLY A 136 -1.72 3.76 0.01
C GLY A 136 -1.75 2.62 1.03
N ALA A 137 -2.87 1.92 1.09
CA ALA A 137 -3.10 0.83 2.04
C ALA A 137 -2.30 -0.44 1.72
N VAL A 138 -1.69 -0.55 0.54
CA VAL A 138 -0.92 -1.74 0.10
C VAL A 138 -1.75 -3.03 0.23
N ASP A 139 -3.03 -2.98 -0.12
CA ASP A 139 -3.99 -4.07 0.11
C ASP A 139 -3.66 -5.36 -0.68
N TRP A 140 -2.76 -5.28 -1.67
CA TRP A 140 -2.20 -6.44 -2.35
C TRP A 140 -1.44 -7.37 -1.37
N GLN A 141 -0.61 -6.81 -0.49
CA GLN A 141 0.06 -7.56 0.56
C GLN A 141 -0.94 -7.98 1.64
N MET A 142 -0.83 -9.19 2.15
CA MET A 142 -1.78 -9.71 3.14
C MET A 142 -1.88 -8.84 4.40
N PRO A 143 -0.78 -8.28 4.97
CA PRO A 143 -0.87 -7.39 6.13
C PRO A 143 -1.60 -6.10 5.85
N ALA A 144 -1.47 -5.55 4.61
CA ALA A 144 -1.84 -4.18 4.27
C ALA A 144 -1.11 -3.14 5.15
N ARG A 145 -1.39 -1.84 4.98
CA ARG A 145 -0.72 -0.77 5.73
C ARG A 145 -1.72 0.10 6.47
N ALA A 146 -1.43 0.39 7.72
CA ALA A 146 -2.13 1.37 8.52
C ALA A 146 -1.13 2.26 9.28
N HIS A 147 -1.57 3.46 9.67
CA HIS A 147 -0.80 4.47 10.37
C HIS A 147 -1.50 4.86 11.67
N ASP A 148 -0.75 5.04 12.76
CA ASP A 148 -1.25 5.61 14.01
C ASP A 148 -1.19 7.13 13.88
N ALA A 149 -2.36 7.79 13.74
CA ALA A 149 -2.42 9.20 13.37
C ALA A 149 -3.68 9.91 13.89
N ALA A 150 -3.57 11.24 14.02
CA ALA A 150 -4.70 12.15 14.14
C ALA A 150 -4.86 12.94 12.84
N MET A 151 -6.08 12.99 12.28
CA MET A 151 -6.41 13.61 11.00
C MET A 151 -7.59 14.56 11.18
N LEU A 152 -7.34 15.85 11.03
CA LEU A 152 -8.40 16.85 10.86
C LEU A 152 -8.82 16.87 9.39
N LYS A 153 -10.11 16.72 9.14
CA LYS A 153 -10.67 16.66 7.79
C LYS A 153 -11.74 17.74 7.61
N TYR A 154 -11.63 18.47 6.48
CA TYR A 154 -12.69 19.29 5.93
C TYR A 154 -13.16 18.64 4.64
N LYS A 155 -14.45 18.35 4.52
CA LYS A 155 -15.02 17.68 3.34
C LYS A 155 -16.37 18.28 2.96
N THR A 156 -16.48 18.64 1.69
CA THR A 156 -17.73 19.02 1.01
C THR A 156 -17.91 18.11 -0.23
N PRO A 157 -19.00 18.22 -0.97
CA PRO A 157 -19.19 17.41 -2.20
C PRO A 157 -18.07 17.55 -3.25
N SER A 158 -17.40 18.72 -3.32
CA SER A 158 -16.35 18.99 -4.33
C SER A 158 -14.96 19.22 -3.76
N THR A 159 -14.82 19.37 -2.45
CA THR A 159 -13.53 19.72 -1.84
C THR A 159 -13.25 18.82 -0.64
N GLU A 160 -12.05 18.28 -0.58
CA GLU A 160 -11.55 17.59 0.62
C GLU A 160 -10.17 18.14 1.00
N VAL A 161 -9.99 18.48 2.29
CA VAL A 161 -8.71 18.89 2.87
C VAL A 161 -8.43 18.02 4.09
N GLN A 162 -7.23 17.48 4.17
CA GLN A 162 -6.76 16.68 5.31
C GLN A 162 -5.48 17.27 5.86
N ALA A 163 -5.46 17.54 7.18
CA ALA A 163 -4.25 17.87 7.94
C ALA A 163 -4.00 16.74 8.94
N THR A 164 -2.88 16.03 8.79
CA THR A 164 -2.59 14.82 9.55
C THR A 164 -1.30 14.96 10.32
N PHE A 165 -1.29 14.41 11.53
CA PHE A 165 -0.15 14.33 12.42
C PHE A 165 0.01 12.88 12.91
N ALA A 166 1.24 12.36 12.85
CA ALA A 166 1.64 11.08 13.42
C ALA A 166 3.00 11.21 14.11
N PHE A 167 3.12 10.53 15.26
CA PHE A 167 4.36 10.45 16.04
C PHE A 167 4.48 9.05 16.59
N ASN A 168 5.62 8.40 16.32
CA ASN A 168 5.86 7.01 16.68
C ASN A 168 6.82 6.89 17.84
N GLN A 169 6.49 5.97 18.74
CA GLN A 169 7.30 5.58 19.87
C GLN A 169 7.14 4.06 20.10
N ASP A 170 8.19 3.38 20.47
CA ASP A 170 8.22 1.92 20.64
C ASP A 170 7.75 1.46 22.04
N GLY A 171 7.55 2.38 22.97
CA GLY A 171 7.05 2.11 24.30
C GLY A 171 6.70 3.37 25.08
N ILE A 172 6.11 3.21 26.27
CA ILE A 172 5.90 4.30 27.22
C ILE A 172 7.25 4.62 27.86
N GLN A 173 7.78 5.82 27.59
CA GLN A 173 9.07 6.27 28.07
C GLN A 173 8.90 7.49 29.00
N ASN A 174 9.59 7.49 30.15
CA ASN A 174 9.55 8.61 31.08
C ASN A 174 10.62 9.67 30.81
N THR A 175 11.68 9.33 30.06
CA THR A 175 12.88 10.18 29.94
C THR A 175 13.41 10.38 28.53
N THR A 176 13.03 9.57 27.57
CA THR A 176 13.58 9.63 26.19
C THR A 176 12.49 9.53 25.16
N THR A 177 12.75 10.05 23.96
CA THR A 177 11.93 9.83 22.77
C THR A 177 12.69 9.02 21.73
N TYR A 178 13.80 8.39 22.08
CA TYR A 178 14.56 7.52 21.18
C TYR A 178 13.68 6.38 20.68
N TYR A 179 13.75 6.10 19.37
CA TYR A 179 12.86 5.19 18.68
C TYR A 179 13.65 4.13 17.92
N THR A 180 13.33 2.84 18.15
CA THR A 180 14.14 1.72 17.65
C THR A 180 13.48 0.91 16.54
N VAL A 181 12.19 1.16 16.21
CA VAL A 181 11.50 0.38 15.17
C VAL A 181 12.07 0.70 13.79
N ALA A 182 12.73 -0.29 13.22
CA ALA A 182 13.38 -0.16 11.91
C ALA A 182 12.37 0.11 10.79
N ASN A 183 12.83 0.83 9.76
CA ASN A 183 12.06 1.12 8.54
C ASN A 183 10.73 1.86 8.78
N ASN A 184 10.60 2.59 9.89
CA ASN A 184 9.44 3.41 10.19
C ASN A 184 9.86 4.87 10.39
N TYR A 185 8.91 5.80 10.20
CA TYR A 185 9.14 7.22 10.51
C TYR A 185 9.04 7.47 12.01
N LYS A 186 9.77 8.47 12.48
CA LYS A 186 9.65 9.00 13.84
C LYS A 186 8.46 9.94 13.97
N ALA A 187 8.31 10.80 12.98
CA ALA A 187 7.22 11.77 12.92
C ALA A 187 6.77 11.99 11.47
N MET A 188 5.50 12.26 11.28
CA MET A 188 4.94 12.55 9.97
C MET A 188 3.84 13.59 10.10
N GLN A 189 3.88 14.62 9.28
CA GLN A 189 2.81 15.59 9.11
C GLN A 189 2.53 15.73 7.63
N TYR A 190 1.26 15.76 7.23
CA TYR A 190 0.92 16.14 5.87
C TYR A 190 -0.29 17.06 5.82
N LEU A 191 -0.30 17.90 4.79
CA LEU A 191 -1.46 18.61 4.31
C LEU A 191 -1.77 18.12 2.89
N TRP A 192 -2.97 17.63 2.68
CA TRP A 192 -3.46 17.26 1.36
C TRP A 192 -4.78 17.97 1.11
N ALA A 193 -4.92 18.52 -0.10
CA ALA A 193 -6.13 19.18 -0.55
C ALA A 193 -6.51 18.66 -1.93
N HIS A 194 -7.80 18.46 -2.14
CA HIS A 194 -8.38 18.03 -3.41
C HIS A 194 -9.62 18.85 -3.73
N HIS A 195 -9.76 19.23 -5.02
CA HIS A 195 -10.96 19.88 -5.51
C HIS A 195 -11.38 19.33 -6.87
N ASP A 196 -12.68 18.99 -6.96
CA ASP A 196 -13.35 18.56 -8.19
C ASP A 196 -14.04 19.73 -8.86
N PHE A 197 -13.64 20.00 -10.10
CA PHE A 197 -14.37 20.84 -11.06
C PHE A 197 -15.22 19.94 -11.97
N LYS A 198 -15.93 20.53 -12.90
CA LYS A 198 -16.83 19.76 -13.79
C LYS A 198 -16.10 18.69 -14.63
N LEU A 199 -14.94 19.03 -15.22
CA LEU A 199 -14.15 18.14 -16.10
C LEU A 199 -12.72 17.94 -15.59
N PHE A 200 -12.31 18.71 -14.61
CA PHE A 200 -10.95 18.71 -14.07
C PHE A 200 -11.00 18.48 -12.58
N ASN A 201 -9.94 17.90 -12.06
CA ASN A 201 -9.68 17.92 -10.62
C ASN A 201 -8.21 18.26 -10.36
N VAL A 202 -7.96 18.74 -9.18
CA VAL A 202 -6.60 19.06 -8.73
C VAL A 202 -6.43 18.58 -7.30
N SER A 203 -5.31 17.94 -7.04
CA SER A 203 -4.84 17.67 -5.68
C SER A 203 -3.49 18.35 -5.46
N PHE A 204 -3.20 18.64 -4.21
CA PHE A 204 -1.90 19.13 -3.78
C PHE A 204 -1.51 18.42 -2.49
N LEU A 205 -0.29 17.90 -2.44
CA LEU A 205 0.30 17.27 -1.26
C LEU A 205 1.49 18.07 -0.76
N PHE A 206 1.54 18.31 0.55
CA PHE A 206 2.75 18.65 1.30
C PHE A 206 2.92 17.61 2.41
N LEU A 207 3.98 16.82 2.35
CA LEU A 207 4.35 15.84 3.36
C LEU A 207 5.67 16.27 4.01
N ASN A 208 5.70 16.36 5.33
CA ASN A 208 6.89 16.48 6.15
C ASN A 208 7.17 15.13 6.83
N HIS A 209 8.25 14.47 6.45
CA HIS A 209 8.59 13.12 6.87
C HIS A 209 9.85 13.13 7.72
N GLY A 210 9.74 12.72 8.98
CA GLY A 210 10.83 12.72 9.95
C GLY A 210 11.37 11.33 10.22
N ARG A 211 12.67 11.12 10.06
CA ARG A 211 13.40 9.91 10.43
C ARG A 211 14.39 10.21 11.53
N GLN A 212 14.48 9.32 12.51
CA GLN A 212 15.48 9.45 13.56
C GLN A 212 16.83 8.94 13.08
N GLY A 213 17.87 9.73 13.34
CA GLY A 213 19.27 9.34 13.23
C GLY A 213 19.99 9.53 14.55
N GLY A 214 21.23 9.01 14.63
CA GLY A 214 22.05 9.08 15.82
C GLY A 214 21.96 7.85 16.73
N THR A 215 22.42 8.00 17.97
CA THR A 215 22.51 6.96 19.00
C THR A 215 21.55 7.25 20.15
N PRO A 216 21.29 6.32 21.08
CA PRO A 216 20.43 6.58 22.25
C PRO A 216 20.80 7.79 23.10
N ASP A 217 22.08 8.13 23.13
CA ASP A 217 22.59 9.25 23.94
C ASP A 217 22.66 10.57 23.15
N ASP A 218 22.68 10.48 21.80
CA ASP A 218 22.73 11.65 20.91
C ASP A 218 21.94 11.35 19.64
N TYR A 219 20.62 11.65 19.65
CA TYR A 219 19.73 11.43 18.53
C TYR A 219 18.96 12.69 18.15
N GLN A 220 18.63 12.76 16.87
CA GLN A 220 17.86 13.84 16.30
C GLN A 220 16.87 13.31 15.24
N THR A 221 15.78 14.03 15.03
CA THR A 221 14.85 13.74 13.91
C THR A 221 15.21 14.65 12.74
N TYR A 222 15.61 14.03 11.63
CA TYR A 222 15.88 14.70 10.36
C TYR A 222 14.66 14.65 9.47
N TYR A 223 14.39 15.73 8.78
CA TYR A 223 13.18 15.87 8.01
C TYR A 223 13.45 15.98 6.52
N SER A 224 12.62 15.30 5.74
CA SER A 224 12.48 15.50 4.29
C SER A 224 11.05 15.88 3.95
N GLN A 225 10.90 16.70 2.91
CA GLN A 225 9.61 17.15 2.44
C GLN A 225 9.33 16.58 1.05
N THR A 226 8.06 16.17 0.84
CA THR A 226 7.54 15.85 -0.49
C THR A 226 6.42 16.81 -0.80
N VAL A 227 6.50 17.49 -1.94
CA VAL A 227 5.52 18.51 -2.32
C VAL A 227 5.20 18.44 -3.80
N GLY A 228 3.92 18.59 -4.14
CA GLY A 228 3.55 18.72 -5.53
C GLY A 228 2.06 18.55 -5.81
N PRO A 229 1.64 18.98 -7.02
CA PRO A 229 0.30 18.85 -7.52
C PRO A 229 0.06 17.57 -8.30
N ARG A 230 -1.22 17.20 -8.38
CA ARG A 230 -1.75 16.24 -9.34
C ARG A 230 -2.97 16.85 -10.03
N PHE A 231 -2.97 16.82 -11.36
CA PHE A 231 -4.05 17.33 -12.20
C PHE A 231 -4.75 16.16 -12.87
N GLY A 232 -6.06 16.15 -12.83
CA GLY A 232 -6.90 15.17 -13.51
C GLY A 232 -7.84 15.82 -14.51
N PHE A 233 -8.09 15.10 -15.61
CA PHE A 233 -9.14 15.41 -16.57
C PHE A 233 -9.97 14.17 -16.80
N ALA A 234 -11.30 14.30 -16.83
CA ALA A 234 -12.19 13.19 -17.12
C ALA A 234 -13.42 13.65 -17.90
N ASN A 235 -13.75 12.86 -18.93
CA ASN A 235 -15.03 12.91 -19.62
C ASN A 235 -15.51 11.46 -19.89
N ASP A 236 -16.55 11.28 -20.69
CA ASP A 236 -17.16 9.96 -20.95
C ASP A 236 -16.18 8.93 -21.56
N ARG A 237 -15.16 9.37 -22.28
CA ARG A 237 -14.21 8.51 -23.01
C ARG A 237 -12.78 8.63 -22.57
N VAL A 238 -12.37 9.77 -22.05
CA VAL A 238 -10.97 10.07 -21.71
C VAL A 238 -10.86 10.36 -20.23
N ARG A 239 -9.88 9.73 -19.56
CA ARG A 239 -9.41 10.10 -18.24
C ARG A 239 -7.89 10.21 -18.30
N SER A 240 -7.34 11.34 -17.89
CA SER A 240 -5.89 11.53 -17.84
C SER A 240 -5.45 12.19 -16.55
N PHE A 241 -4.21 11.92 -16.17
CA PHE A 241 -3.58 12.53 -15.00
C PHE A 241 -2.16 12.96 -15.33
N LEU A 242 -1.79 14.10 -14.74
CA LEU A 242 -0.42 14.60 -14.71
C LEU A 242 -0.05 14.83 -13.24
N THR A 243 1.02 14.20 -12.78
CA THR A 243 1.47 14.27 -11.39
C THR A 243 2.93 14.71 -11.35
N TYR A 244 3.24 15.64 -10.46
CA TYR A 244 4.62 16.02 -10.15
C TYR A 244 4.80 16.07 -8.64
N TYR A 245 5.92 15.50 -8.14
CA TYR A 245 6.38 15.67 -6.78
C TYR A 245 7.87 16.00 -6.75
N GLY A 246 8.24 16.98 -5.93
CA GLY A 246 9.62 17.27 -5.54
C GLY A 246 9.89 16.79 -4.13
N GLN A 247 11.09 16.24 -3.89
CA GLN A 247 11.56 15.86 -2.56
C GLN A 247 12.85 16.60 -2.23
N PHE A 248 12.92 17.13 -1.02
CA PHE A 248 14.08 17.86 -0.51
C PHE A 248 14.18 17.71 1.01
N GLY A 249 15.32 18.10 1.56
CA GLY A 249 15.61 17.98 2.99
C GLY A 249 16.82 17.11 3.26
N ARG A 250 16.80 16.34 4.35
CA ARG A 250 17.98 15.61 4.82
C ARG A 250 17.66 14.18 5.19
N GLU A 251 18.58 13.25 4.86
CA GLU A 251 18.54 11.88 5.32
C GLU A 251 18.82 11.76 6.82
N ALA A 252 18.50 10.59 7.40
CA ALA A 252 18.72 10.31 8.83
C ALA A 252 20.21 10.18 9.21
N ASP A 253 21.13 10.16 8.26
CA ASP A 253 22.58 10.15 8.48
C ASP A 253 23.15 11.53 8.82
N ALA A 254 22.34 12.57 8.81
CA ALA A 254 22.68 13.98 9.08
C ALA A 254 23.55 14.66 8.01
N THR A 255 24.05 13.95 7.02
CA THR A 255 25.04 14.45 6.05
C THR A 255 24.54 14.51 4.63
N THR A 256 23.63 13.61 4.25
CA THR A 256 23.12 13.47 2.88
C THR A 256 21.91 14.38 2.66
N ASP A 257 21.99 15.29 1.70
CA ASP A 257 20.88 16.11 1.22
C ASP A 257 20.01 15.34 0.24
N ILE A 258 18.69 15.54 0.29
CA ILE A 258 17.72 14.94 -0.64
C ILE A 258 17.37 15.96 -1.71
N ARG A 259 17.44 15.57 -3.01
CA ARG A 259 17.08 16.39 -4.18
C ARG A 259 16.47 15.52 -5.26
N ALA A 260 15.22 15.09 -5.07
CA ALA A 260 14.61 14.11 -5.95
C ALA A 260 13.29 14.62 -6.56
N HIS A 261 12.94 14.08 -7.73
CA HIS A 261 11.76 14.46 -8.48
C HIS A 261 11.02 13.24 -9.03
N TYR A 262 9.71 13.37 -9.12
CA TYR A 262 8.80 12.43 -9.74
C TYR A 262 7.90 13.18 -10.73
N LEU A 263 7.75 12.61 -11.93
CA LEU A 263 6.83 13.08 -12.95
C LEU A 263 6.11 11.88 -13.55
N ALA A 264 4.79 11.92 -13.64
CA ALA A 264 4.00 10.88 -14.28
C ALA A 264 2.87 11.49 -15.12
N PHE A 265 2.57 10.79 -16.21
CA PHE A 265 1.42 11.08 -17.05
C PHE A 265 0.80 9.77 -17.53
N ASP A 266 -0.52 9.69 -17.47
CA ASP A 266 -1.29 8.63 -18.11
C ASP A 266 -2.56 9.18 -18.76
N MET A 267 -3.05 8.47 -19.80
CA MET A 267 -4.27 8.79 -20.47
C MET A 267 -5.05 7.52 -20.84
N ALA A 268 -6.10 7.24 -20.08
CA ALA A 268 -7.02 6.15 -20.38
C ALA A 268 -8.04 6.60 -21.44
N TYR A 269 -8.12 5.89 -22.55
CA TYR A 269 -9.08 6.09 -23.62
C TYR A 269 -10.00 4.88 -23.76
N LYS A 270 -11.27 5.09 -23.47
CA LYS A 270 -12.34 4.09 -23.62
C LYS A 270 -12.85 4.10 -25.06
N PHE A 271 -12.34 3.19 -25.89
CA PHE A 271 -12.69 3.12 -27.29
C PHE A 271 -13.95 2.28 -27.57
N THR A 272 -14.30 1.35 -26.67
CA THR A 272 -15.63 0.72 -26.61
C THR A 272 -16.15 0.68 -25.16
N PRO A 273 -17.43 0.33 -24.90
CA PRO A 273 -17.91 0.15 -23.53
C PRO A 273 -17.12 -0.87 -22.70
N GLN A 274 -16.49 -1.85 -23.37
CA GLN A 274 -15.76 -2.95 -22.72
C GLN A 274 -14.24 -2.70 -22.66
N TRP A 275 -13.67 -1.95 -23.61
CA TRP A 275 -12.23 -1.85 -23.80
C TRP A 275 -11.69 -0.44 -23.52
N THR A 276 -10.61 -0.40 -22.77
CA THR A 276 -9.88 0.83 -22.46
C THR A 276 -8.39 0.60 -22.72
N VAL A 277 -7.72 1.53 -23.40
CA VAL A 277 -6.26 1.55 -23.54
C VAL A 277 -5.70 2.72 -22.73
N THR A 278 -4.60 2.47 -22.01
CA THR A 278 -3.95 3.49 -21.17
C THR A 278 -2.44 3.50 -21.44
N PRO A 279 -1.96 4.31 -22.39
CA PRO A 279 -0.54 4.66 -22.44
C PRO A 279 -0.18 5.58 -21.29
N GLY A 280 1.06 5.45 -20.82
CA GLY A 280 1.57 6.31 -19.76
C GLY A 280 3.09 6.23 -19.62
N PHE A 281 3.62 7.12 -18.79
CA PHE A 281 5.00 7.06 -18.35
C PHE A 281 5.15 7.57 -16.91
N GLU A 282 6.18 7.08 -16.24
CA GLU A 282 6.67 7.56 -14.96
C GLU A 282 8.17 7.83 -15.05
N PHE A 283 8.59 8.92 -14.44
CA PHE A 283 9.98 9.29 -14.29
C PHE A 283 10.28 9.54 -12.80
N LEU A 284 11.17 8.74 -12.25
CA LEU A 284 11.70 8.88 -10.90
C LEU A 284 13.18 9.19 -11.03
N THR A 285 13.64 10.32 -10.50
CA THR A 285 15.07 10.60 -10.43
C THR A 285 15.81 9.56 -9.60
N GLY A 286 17.08 9.38 -9.84
CA GLY A 286 17.95 8.45 -9.16
C GLY A 286 19.37 8.98 -9.02
N ASN A 287 20.18 8.22 -8.30
CA ASN A 287 21.60 8.51 -8.13
C ASN A 287 22.40 7.97 -9.31
N ASP A 288 23.32 8.76 -9.84
CA ASP A 288 24.40 8.24 -10.67
C ASP A 288 25.34 7.39 -9.81
N GLN A 289 25.82 6.24 -10.31
CA GLN A 289 26.71 5.39 -9.54
C GLN A 289 28.10 6.03 -9.29
N ASP A 290 28.48 7.03 -10.09
CA ASP A 290 29.67 7.87 -9.92
C ASP A 290 29.34 9.26 -9.33
N GLY A 291 28.11 9.47 -8.87
CA GLY A 291 27.62 10.73 -8.32
C GLY A 291 28.17 11.02 -6.93
N PRO A 292 27.95 12.25 -6.43
CA PRO A 292 28.36 12.65 -5.09
C PRO A 292 27.63 11.82 -4.03
N SER A 293 28.31 11.44 -2.95
CA SER A 293 27.76 10.63 -1.86
C SER A 293 26.97 11.45 -0.83
N ASP A 294 27.07 12.78 -0.86
CA ASP A 294 26.39 13.72 0.04
C ASP A 294 25.03 14.22 -0.49
N VAL A 295 24.61 13.74 -1.67
CA VAL A 295 23.30 14.06 -2.25
C VAL A 295 22.58 12.80 -2.69
N ASN A 296 21.35 12.62 -2.22
CA ASN A 296 20.45 11.57 -2.67
C ASN A 296 19.41 12.15 -3.65
N ASN A 297 19.56 11.79 -4.94
CA ASN A 297 18.64 12.17 -6.00
C ASN A 297 17.56 11.11 -6.25
N ALA A 298 17.55 9.99 -5.54
CA ALA A 298 16.60 8.92 -5.75
C ALA A 298 15.25 9.25 -5.12
N PHE A 299 14.21 9.35 -5.95
CA PHE A 299 12.84 9.61 -5.49
C PHE A 299 12.31 8.43 -4.69
N ALA A 300 11.82 8.68 -3.47
CA ALA A 300 11.26 7.69 -2.57
C ALA A 300 9.71 7.78 -2.53
N PRO A 301 8.96 6.79 -3.05
CA PRO A 301 7.50 6.78 -3.00
C PRO A 301 6.94 6.40 -1.62
N PHE A 302 7.72 6.46 -0.56
CA PHE A 302 7.42 6.24 0.86
C PHE A 302 6.35 5.18 1.15
N TYR A 303 5.10 5.62 1.41
CA TYR A 303 3.97 4.80 1.88
C TYR A 303 3.00 4.43 0.75
N GLY A 304 3.44 4.54 -0.50
CA GLY A 304 2.63 4.19 -1.66
C GLY A 304 2.28 2.71 -1.76
N THR A 305 1.23 2.40 -2.52
CA THR A 305 0.91 1.03 -2.96
C THR A 305 1.81 0.66 -4.13
N ASN A 306 3.12 0.45 -3.85
CA ASN A 306 4.16 0.35 -4.88
C ASN A 306 3.97 -0.81 -5.85
N HIS A 307 3.35 -1.93 -5.43
CA HIS A 307 2.98 -3.05 -6.31
C HIS A 307 2.02 -2.66 -7.46
N LYS A 308 1.34 -1.53 -7.35
CA LYS A 308 0.45 -1.01 -8.40
C LYS A 308 1.20 -0.42 -9.57
N PHE A 309 2.46 -0.03 -9.38
CA PHE A 309 3.28 0.75 -10.28
C PHE A 309 4.53 0.00 -10.73
N ASN A 310 5.05 0.35 -11.91
CA ASN A 310 6.37 -0.08 -12.41
C ASN A 310 6.51 -1.60 -12.54
N GLY A 311 5.48 -2.26 -13.09
CA GLY A 311 5.41 -3.71 -13.26
C GLY A 311 4.94 -4.45 -12.01
N LEU A 312 4.33 -5.62 -12.19
CA LEU A 312 3.76 -6.41 -11.10
C LEU A 312 4.76 -7.40 -10.48
N MET A 313 5.93 -7.61 -11.09
CA MET A 313 7.01 -8.42 -10.50
C MET A 313 7.83 -7.68 -9.43
N ASP A 314 7.46 -6.44 -9.07
CA ASP A 314 8.05 -5.66 -7.97
C ASP A 314 9.57 -5.42 -8.09
N TYR A 315 10.14 -5.40 -9.30
CA TYR A 315 11.56 -5.11 -9.49
C TYR A 315 11.96 -3.72 -9.00
N PHE A 316 11.03 -2.77 -9.04
CA PHE A 316 11.23 -1.38 -8.65
C PHE A 316 10.42 -1.01 -7.41
N TYR A 317 10.10 -2.01 -6.58
CA TYR A 317 9.49 -1.78 -5.29
C TYR A 317 10.41 -0.95 -4.38
N VAL A 318 9.85 -0.05 -3.59
CA VAL A 318 10.63 0.86 -2.74
C VAL A 318 11.63 0.14 -1.84
N GLY A 319 11.31 -1.06 -1.37
CA GLY A 319 12.20 -1.83 -0.49
C GLY A 319 13.42 -2.45 -1.18
N ASN A 320 13.44 -2.56 -2.52
CA ASN A 320 14.53 -3.19 -3.27
C ASN A 320 15.16 -2.29 -4.35
N HIS A 321 14.65 -1.06 -4.50
CA HIS A 321 15.18 -0.05 -5.42
C HIS A 321 15.41 1.31 -4.74
N PHE A 322 15.48 1.29 -3.42
CA PHE A 322 15.70 2.47 -2.58
C PHE A 322 17.11 3.02 -2.77
N ASN A 323 17.25 4.35 -2.83
CA ASN A 323 18.52 5.06 -3.07
C ASN A 323 19.28 4.59 -4.33
N SER A 324 18.57 4.03 -5.31
CA SER A 324 19.13 3.47 -6.52
C SER A 324 19.20 4.49 -7.67
N VAL A 325 19.47 3.98 -8.87
CA VAL A 325 19.65 4.76 -10.12
C VAL A 325 18.34 5.34 -10.67
N GLY A 326 17.24 5.29 -9.91
CA GLY A 326 15.94 5.77 -10.34
C GLY A 326 15.35 4.97 -11.49
N LEU A 327 14.26 5.47 -12.06
CA LEU A 327 13.48 4.74 -13.05
C LEU A 327 12.78 5.67 -14.03
N THR A 328 12.82 5.31 -15.31
CA THR A 328 11.87 5.73 -16.33
C THR A 328 11.08 4.51 -16.77
N ASP A 329 9.79 4.53 -16.57
CA ASP A 329 8.86 3.47 -16.99
C ASP A 329 7.94 4.01 -18.08
N ILE A 330 8.01 3.44 -19.27
CA ILE A 330 7.09 3.73 -20.38
C ILE A 330 6.19 2.52 -20.52
N TYR A 331 4.88 2.73 -20.39
CA TYR A 331 3.95 1.62 -20.33
C TYR A 331 2.69 1.80 -21.18
N ALA A 332 2.04 0.69 -21.48
CA ALA A 332 0.71 0.65 -22.03
C ALA A 332 -0.11 -0.45 -21.38
N MET A 333 -1.35 -0.14 -21.03
CA MET A 333 -2.30 -1.10 -20.46
C MET A 333 -3.50 -1.24 -21.39
N LEU A 334 -3.98 -2.48 -21.55
CA LEU A 334 -5.22 -2.79 -22.26
C LEU A 334 -6.17 -3.49 -21.29
N ASP A 335 -7.23 -2.80 -20.91
CA ASP A 335 -8.22 -3.30 -19.97
C ASP A 335 -9.49 -3.74 -20.70
N PHE A 336 -10.01 -4.90 -20.31
CA PHE A 336 -11.28 -5.45 -20.74
C PHE A 336 -12.22 -5.64 -19.56
N ARG A 337 -13.48 -5.25 -19.71
CA ARG A 337 -14.51 -5.51 -18.69
C ARG A 337 -15.86 -5.84 -19.35
N GLN A 338 -16.40 -6.99 -18.98
CA GLN A 338 -17.73 -7.40 -19.42
C GLN A 338 -18.42 -8.23 -18.36
N GLN A 339 -19.56 -7.77 -17.87
CA GLN A 339 -20.36 -8.42 -16.84
C GLN A 339 -19.53 -8.81 -15.60
N ARG A 340 -19.29 -10.11 -15.39
CA ARG A 340 -18.57 -10.68 -14.26
C ARG A 340 -17.07 -10.89 -14.53
N PHE A 341 -16.63 -10.69 -15.75
CA PHE A 341 -15.24 -10.91 -16.16
C PHE A 341 -14.53 -9.58 -16.41
N SER A 342 -13.32 -9.45 -15.92
CA SER A 342 -12.39 -8.39 -16.31
C SER A 342 -10.98 -8.93 -16.48
N GLY A 343 -10.21 -8.28 -17.34
CA GLY A 343 -8.83 -8.60 -17.61
C GLY A 343 -8.02 -7.35 -17.89
N SER A 344 -6.72 -7.40 -17.61
CA SER A 344 -5.76 -6.33 -17.90
C SER A 344 -4.49 -6.95 -18.45
N LEU A 345 -4.02 -6.46 -19.58
CA LEU A 345 -2.72 -6.77 -20.16
C LEU A 345 -1.87 -5.51 -20.09
N ARG A 346 -0.67 -5.61 -19.54
CA ARG A 346 0.23 -4.48 -19.34
C ARG A 346 1.58 -4.78 -19.94
N PHE A 347 2.22 -3.75 -20.50
CA PHE A 347 3.57 -3.80 -21.02
C PHE A 347 4.35 -2.62 -20.47
N HIS A 348 5.54 -2.89 -19.96
CA HIS A 348 6.43 -1.91 -19.38
C HIS A 348 7.80 -1.97 -20.06
N TYR A 349 8.37 -0.82 -20.37
CA TYR A 349 9.74 -0.65 -20.83
C TYR A 349 10.50 0.19 -19.82
N PHE A 350 11.50 -0.41 -19.19
CA PHE A 350 12.22 0.18 -18.05
C PHE A 350 13.60 0.70 -18.44
N ARG A 351 13.93 1.90 -17.94
CA ARG A 351 15.27 2.50 -18.05
C ARG A 351 15.69 3.09 -16.72
N SER A 352 17.00 3.07 -16.40
CA SER A 352 17.53 3.86 -15.30
C SER A 352 17.49 5.36 -15.63
N SER A 353 17.18 6.20 -14.64
CA SER A 353 17.28 7.66 -14.77
C SER A 353 18.72 8.14 -14.53
N GLY A 354 19.42 7.51 -13.59
CA GLY A 354 20.84 7.73 -13.33
C GLY A 354 21.75 6.84 -14.18
N ARG A 355 23.04 7.15 -14.18
CA ARG A 355 24.09 6.41 -14.88
C ARG A 355 24.44 5.12 -14.13
N VAL A 356 24.68 4.08 -14.92
CA VAL A 356 25.12 2.76 -14.44
C VAL A 356 26.47 2.45 -15.05
N PHE A 357 27.40 1.93 -14.26
CA PHE A 357 28.75 1.60 -14.71
C PHE A 357 29.02 0.11 -14.61
N SER A 358 29.85 -0.41 -15.52
CA SER A 358 30.28 -1.80 -15.52
C SER A 358 30.99 -2.16 -14.21
N ALA A 359 30.76 -3.38 -13.73
CA ALA A 359 31.48 -3.89 -12.57
C ALA A 359 32.95 -4.23 -12.91
N GLU A 360 33.22 -4.62 -14.17
CA GLU A 360 34.54 -5.01 -14.66
C GLU A 360 35.36 -3.77 -15.02
N ASN A 361 34.74 -2.72 -15.55
CA ASN A 361 35.39 -1.47 -15.92
C ASN A 361 34.58 -0.28 -15.36
N PRO A 362 34.90 0.26 -14.19
CA PRO A 362 34.17 1.37 -13.56
C PRO A 362 34.17 2.69 -14.36
N LEU A 363 34.94 2.80 -15.44
CA LEU A 363 34.94 3.96 -16.36
C LEU A 363 34.00 3.78 -17.55
N GLU A 364 33.44 2.57 -17.74
CA GLU A 364 32.54 2.25 -18.84
C GLU A 364 31.08 2.40 -18.41
N GLU A 365 30.38 3.41 -18.97
CA GLU A 365 28.95 3.59 -18.76
C GLU A 365 28.18 2.52 -19.55
N MET A 366 27.33 1.78 -18.85
CA MET A 366 26.42 0.78 -19.45
C MET A 366 25.20 1.48 -20.07
N GLY A 367 24.54 0.78 -21.01
CA GLY A 367 23.24 1.23 -21.53
C GLY A 367 22.21 1.34 -20.42
N ARG A 368 21.30 2.32 -20.52
CA ARG A 368 20.26 2.57 -19.47
C ARG A 368 19.06 1.66 -19.54
N HIS A 369 18.92 0.80 -20.54
CA HIS A 369 17.82 -0.15 -20.64
C HIS A 369 17.92 -1.22 -19.55
N LEU A 370 16.89 -1.31 -18.71
CA LEU A 370 16.83 -2.26 -17.59
C LEU A 370 16.07 -3.55 -17.97
N GLY A 371 15.08 -3.46 -18.84
CA GLY A 371 14.30 -4.61 -19.27
C GLY A 371 12.88 -4.26 -19.71
N VAL A 372 12.12 -5.32 -20.02
CA VAL A 372 10.70 -5.24 -20.39
C VAL A 372 9.92 -6.22 -19.52
N GLU A 373 8.76 -5.79 -19.03
CA GLU A 373 7.84 -6.65 -18.29
C GLU A 373 6.49 -6.71 -18.99
N ALA A 374 5.90 -7.90 -19.02
CA ALA A 374 4.54 -8.12 -19.51
C ALA A 374 3.71 -8.79 -18.41
N ASP A 375 2.54 -8.23 -18.11
CA ASP A 375 1.65 -8.68 -17.06
C ASP A 375 0.26 -8.97 -17.61
N LEU A 376 -0.31 -10.11 -17.21
CA LEU A 376 -1.71 -10.47 -17.44
C LEU A 376 -2.39 -10.65 -16.10
N VAL A 377 -3.49 -9.95 -15.88
CA VAL A 377 -4.36 -10.11 -14.70
C VAL A 377 -5.78 -10.42 -15.18
N LEU A 378 -6.39 -11.43 -14.60
CA LEU A 378 -7.75 -11.86 -14.88
C LEU A 378 -8.55 -11.88 -13.57
N GLN A 379 -9.81 -11.46 -13.64
CA GLN A 379 -10.73 -11.53 -12.51
C GLN A 379 -12.08 -12.06 -12.97
N TYR A 380 -12.63 -12.98 -12.19
CA TYR A 380 -14.00 -13.47 -12.33
C TYR A 380 -14.79 -13.23 -11.05
N ARG A 381 -15.84 -12.44 -11.12
CA ARG A 381 -16.79 -12.21 -10.02
C ARG A 381 -17.82 -13.34 -10.00
N PHE A 382 -17.60 -14.32 -9.13
CA PHE A 382 -18.53 -15.43 -8.96
C PHE A 382 -19.87 -14.94 -8.37
N SER A 383 -19.78 -14.11 -7.33
CA SER A 383 -20.90 -13.40 -6.70
C SER A 383 -20.47 -12.03 -6.22
N ASP A 384 -21.36 -11.25 -5.60
CA ASP A 384 -21.00 -9.96 -5.01
C ASP A 384 -20.00 -10.07 -3.85
N GLN A 385 -19.88 -11.26 -3.28
CA GLN A 385 -19.03 -11.52 -2.11
C GLN A 385 -17.85 -12.43 -2.43
N VAL A 386 -17.78 -13.05 -3.61
CA VAL A 386 -16.73 -14.01 -3.97
C VAL A 386 -16.11 -13.66 -5.31
N THR A 387 -14.78 -13.50 -5.34
CA THR A 387 -13.99 -13.28 -6.54
C THR A 387 -12.89 -14.32 -6.68
N PHE A 388 -12.58 -14.68 -7.93
CA PHE A 388 -11.41 -15.44 -8.32
C PHE A 388 -10.53 -14.51 -9.16
N ASP A 389 -9.26 -14.41 -8.78
CA ASP A 389 -8.28 -13.60 -9.48
C ASP A 389 -7.10 -14.48 -9.88
N ALA A 390 -6.51 -14.21 -11.04
CA ALA A 390 -5.32 -14.89 -11.53
C ALA A 390 -4.38 -13.88 -12.17
N GLY A 391 -3.08 -14.09 -12.04
CA GLY A 391 -2.08 -13.27 -12.69
C GLY A 391 -0.91 -14.10 -13.19
N TYR A 392 -0.31 -13.59 -14.26
CA TYR A 392 0.96 -14.08 -14.79
C TYR A 392 1.77 -12.89 -15.28
N SER A 393 3.02 -12.84 -14.86
CA SER A 393 3.98 -11.81 -15.24
C SER A 393 5.28 -12.43 -15.73
N ARG A 394 5.92 -11.76 -16.70
CA ARG A 394 7.22 -12.13 -17.21
C ARG A 394 8.10 -10.92 -17.39
N MET A 395 9.28 -10.96 -16.73
CA MET A 395 10.33 -9.96 -16.88
C MET A 395 11.45 -10.49 -17.78
N PHE A 396 11.92 -9.64 -18.69
CA PHE A 396 13.07 -9.83 -19.56
C PHE A 396 14.16 -8.83 -19.12
N PRO A 397 14.99 -9.17 -18.14
CA PRO A 397 16.03 -8.27 -17.64
C PRO A 397 17.19 -8.16 -18.63
N THR A 398 17.91 -7.04 -18.55
CA THR A 398 19.16 -6.83 -19.28
C THR A 398 20.37 -6.98 -18.36
N ASP A 399 21.60 -7.00 -18.90
CA ASP A 399 22.83 -7.01 -18.11
C ASP A 399 22.90 -5.75 -17.21
N THR A 400 22.38 -4.61 -17.65
CA THR A 400 22.27 -3.42 -16.82
C THR A 400 21.37 -3.63 -15.59
N MET A 401 20.24 -4.36 -15.76
CA MET A 401 19.40 -4.75 -14.62
C MET A 401 20.16 -5.66 -13.65
N ILE A 402 20.87 -6.66 -14.17
CA ILE A 402 21.69 -7.56 -13.34
C ILE A 402 22.72 -6.76 -12.55
N ARG A 403 23.37 -5.79 -13.21
CA ARG A 403 24.34 -4.88 -12.55
C ARG A 403 23.70 -4.05 -11.43
N VAL A 404 22.49 -3.51 -11.67
CA VAL A 404 21.75 -2.69 -10.68
C VAL A 404 21.26 -3.54 -9.51
N LYS A 405 20.78 -4.76 -9.77
CA LYS A 405 20.26 -5.67 -8.73
C LYS A 405 21.36 -6.49 -8.03
N GLY A 406 22.55 -6.57 -8.61
CA GLY A 406 23.69 -7.29 -8.04
C GLY A 406 23.51 -8.80 -8.04
N THR A 407 22.53 -9.37 -8.75
CA THR A 407 22.23 -10.80 -8.76
C THR A 407 21.51 -11.22 -10.03
N GLY A 408 21.58 -12.52 -10.37
CA GLY A 408 20.81 -13.15 -11.43
C GLY A 408 21.53 -13.25 -12.76
N SER A 409 20.77 -13.60 -13.81
CA SER A 409 21.22 -13.72 -15.20
C SER A 409 20.21 -13.09 -16.15
N ALA A 410 20.70 -12.35 -17.14
CA ALA A 410 19.86 -11.77 -18.18
C ALA A 410 19.33 -12.81 -19.18
N SER A 411 19.99 -13.98 -19.29
CA SER A 411 19.56 -15.08 -20.16
C SER A 411 18.40 -15.88 -19.58
N GLU A 412 18.16 -15.80 -18.26
CA GLU A 412 17.09 -16.53 -17.60
C GLU A 412 15.75 -15.83 -17.68
N GLY A 413 14.72 -16.58 -18.07
CA GLY A 413 13.34 -16.09 -18.04
C GLY A 413 12.84 -15.95 -16.62
N GLN A 414 12.40 -14.75 -16.24
CA GLN A 414 11.86 -14.46 -14.92
C GLN A 414 10.34 -14.51 -14.98
N HIS A 415 9.70 -15.27 -14.08
CA HIS A 415 8.27 -15.54 -14.11
C HIS A 415 7.63 -15.40 -12.73
N TRP A 416 6.43 -14.89 -12.71
CA TRP A 416 5.57 -14.88 -11.54
C TRP A 416 4.14 -15.26 -11.92
N ALA A 417 3.55 -16.17 -11.18
CA ALA A 417 2.16 -16.56 -11.37
C ALA A 417 1.46 -16.67 -10.03
N TRP A 418 0.17 -16.35 -10.00
CA TRP A 418 -0.63 -16.44 -8.80
C TRP A 418 -2.10 -16.72 -9.09
N LEU A 419 -2.74 -17.35 -8.12
CA LEU A 419 -4.19 -17.55 -8.05
C LEU A 419 -4.68 -17.10 -6.69
N MET A 420 -5.76 -16.33 -6.67
CA MET A 420 -6.35 -15.83 -5.44
C MET A 420 -7.86 -16.05 -5.42
N ILE A 421 -8.37 -16.45 -4.27
CA ILE A 421 -9.80 -16.45 -3.97
C ILE A 421 -10.05 -15.49 -2.82
N SER A 422 -11.07 -14.65 -2.96
CA SER A 422 -11.47 -13.68 -1.93
C SER A 422 -12.94 -13.84 -1.59
N PHE A 423 -13.23 -13.83 -0.28
CA PHE A 423 -14.58 -13.82 0.28
C PHE A 423 -14.75 -12.57 1.12
N LYS A 424 -15.75 -11.74 0.81
CA LYS A 424 -16.06 -10.49 1.51
C LYS A 424 -17.54 -10.44 1.94
N PRO A 425 -17.97 -11.34 2.85
CA PRO A 425 -19.33 -11.35 3.32
C PRO A 425 -19.62 -10.20 4.29
N VAL A 426 -20.86 -9.72 4.26
CA VAL A 426 -21.46 -8.95 5.35
C VAL A 426 -22.29 -9.93 6.17
N PHE A 427 -21.88 -10.20 7.40
CA PHE A 427 -22.58 -11.13 8.29
C PHE A 427 -23.81 -10.51 8.93
N TYR A 428 -23.70 -9.22 9.24
CA TYR A 428 -24.77 -8.45 9.85
C TYR A 428 -24.66 -6.96 9.47
N LYS A 429 -25.79 -6.32 9.21
CA LYS A 429 -25.95 -4.88 9.12
C LYS A 429 -27.26 -4.50 9.78
N THR A 430 -27.25 -3.53 10.69
CA THR A 430 -28.47 -2.98 11.30
C THR A 430 -29.42 -2.56 10.16
N PRO A 431 -30.69 -3.00 10.18
CA PRO A 431 -31.68 -2.54 9.19
C PRO A 431 -31.81 -1.01 9.20
N GLU A 432 -31.79 -0.41 8.03
CA GLU A 432 -32.10 1.02 7.88
C GLU A 432 -33.60 1.17 8.16
N LYS A 433 -34.00 2.12 9.02
CA LYS A 433 -35.40 2.41 9.19
C LYS A 433 -35.94 3.01 7.88
N PRO A 434 -37.18 2.65 7.48
CA PRO A 434 -37.83 3.39 6.41
C PRO A 434 -37.86 4.88 6.76
N VAL A 435 -37.47 5.70 5.81
CA VAL A 435 -37.67 7.16 5.91
C VAL A 435 -39.18 7.35 5.89
N GLU A 436 -39.77 7.78 7.04
CA GLU A 436 -41.19 8.16 7.14
C GLU A 436 -41.49 9.44 6.33
#